data_e0ea9408fb552996f8a9028d7bd8b75b
#
_entry.id   e0ea9408fb552996f8a9028d7bd8b75b
#
_cell.length_a   1.000
_cell.length_b   1.000
_cell.length_c   1.000
_cell.angle_alpha   90.00
_cell.angle_beta   90.00
_cell.angle_gamma   90.00
#
_symmetry.space_group_name_H-M   'P 1'
#
loop_
_entity.id
_entity.type
_entity.pdbx_description
1 polymer ?
#
loop_
_entity_poly.entity_id
_entity_poly.type
_entity_poly.pdbx_seq_one_letter_code
_entity_poly.pdbx_strand_id
1 'polypeptide(L)'
;IKSSGKPMFIESVTYRYRGHSKSDRNLYRTSEEIEFWKEEKDPLKRFIGKLTEEGVEIETLKEIESEVREVIRDSVKKALQSPESPKTNLEEDSYA
;
A
#
# COMPACT_ATOMS: atom_id res chain seq x y z
N ILE A 1 -8.30 15.08 -15.37
CA ILE A 1 -6.99 15.47 -15.91
C ILE A 1 -6.82 14.96 -17.33
N LYS A 2 -6.98 13.66 -17.59
CA LYS A 2 -6.78 13.05 -18.92
C LYS A 2 -7.68 13.65 -20.01
N SER A 3 -8.91 14.05 -19.67
CA SER A 3 -9.88 14.61 -20.62
C SER A 3 -9.83 16.13 -20.74
N SER A 4 -9.48 16.85 -19.66
CA SER A 4 -9.53 18.31 -19.61
C SER A 4 -8.18 18.99 -19.82
N GLY A 5 -7.07 18.28 -19.64
CA GLY A 5 -5.72 18.83 -19.68
C GLY A 5 -5.41 19.89 -18.61
N LYS A 6 -6.33 20.11 -17.66
CA LYS A 6 -6.19 21.13 -16.61
C LYS A 6 -5.45 20.56 -15.40
N PRO A 7 -4.70 21.40 -14.66
CA PRO A 7 -4.10 20.97 -13.38
C PRO A 7 -5.19 20.62 -12.37
N MET A 8 -4.87 19.69 -11.46
CA MET A 8 -5.76 19.23 -10.40
C MET A 8 -4.97 19.21 -9.08
N PHE A 9 -5.61 19.64 -8.02
CA PHE A 9 -5.14 19.41 -6.65
C PHE A 9 -5.87 18.22 -6.06
N ILE A 10 -5.11 17.30 -5.47
CA ILE A 10 -5.66 16.10 -4.82
C ILE A 10 -5.18 16.10 -3.36
N GLU A 11 -6.11 16.13 -2.42
CA GLU A 11 -5.85 15.94 -1.00
C GLU A 11 -6.17 14.49 -0.62
N SER A 12 -5.15 13.76 -0.12
CA SER A 12 -5.31 12.39 0.36
C SER A 12 -5.29 12.37 1.87
N VAL A 13 -6.45 12.20 2.49
CA VAL A 13 -6.59 12.05 3.95
C VAL A 13 -6.25 10.61 4.31
N THR A 14 -5.07 10.42 4.90
CA THR A 14 -4.54 9.10 5.23
C THR A 14 -4.19 8.99 6.70
N TYR A 15 -4.02 7.75 7.18
CA TYR A 15 -3.63 7.46 8.55
C TYR A 15 -2.56 6.37 8.59
N ARG A 16 -1.54 6.56 9.41
CA ARG A 16 -0.47 5.59 9.58
C ARG A 16 -0.78 4.66 10.73
N TYR A 17 -1.08 3.38 10.47
CA TYR A 17 -1.44 2.39 11.50
C TYR A 17 -0.30 2.07 12.47
N ARG A 18 0.94 2.02 11.97
CA ARG A 18 2.12 1.72 12.79
C ARG A 18 2.88 2.98 13.15
N GLY A 19 3.57 2.97 14.28
CA GLY A 19 4.44 4.05 14.70
C GLY A 19 5.63 4.28 13.77
N HIS A 20 6.45 5.26 14.10
CA HIS A 20 7.60 5.66 13.30
C HIS A 20 8.63 4.52 13.14
N SER A 21 8.87 3.78 14.20
CA SER A 21 9.84 2.67 14.24
C SER A 21 9.29 1.48 15.02
N LYS A 22 10.03 0.37 15.04
CA LYS A 22 9.65 -0.82 15.84
C LYS A 22 9.60 -0.53 17.35
N SER A 23 10.33 0.46 17.84
CA SER A 23 10.36 0.86 19.24
C SER A 23 9.35 1.94 19.60
N ASP A 24 8.63 2.48 18.62
CA ASP A 24 7.60 3.50 18.86
C ASP A 24 6.37 2.87 19.54
N ARG A 25 6.15 3.26 20.80
CA ARG A 25 5.03 2.76 21.61
C ARG A 25 3.68 3.40 21.29
N ASN A 26 3.62 4.33 20.34
CA ASN A 26 2.42 5.07 19.96
C ASN A 26 1.71 5.79 21.15
N LEU A 27 2.41 6.23 22.17
CA LEU A 27 1.84 6.85 23.37
C LEU A 27 1.09 8.18 23.09
N TYR A 28 1.28 8.75 21.93
CA TYR A 28 0.67 10.01 21.47
C TYR A 28 -0.72 9.80 20.84
N ARG A 29 -1.23 8.56 20.76
CA ARG A 29 -2.54 8.21 20.21
C ARG A 29 -3.10 6.97 20.90
N THR A 30 -4.43 6.81 20.89
CA THR A 30 -5.09 5.69 21.57
C THR A 30 -5.21 4.47 20.67
N SER A 31 -5.42 3.30 21.27
CA SER A 31 -5.69 2.06 20.54
C SER A 31 -7.02 2.14 19.80
N GLU A 32 -8.01 2.77 20.41
CA GLU A 32 -9.35 2.97 19.85
C GLU A 32 -9.29 3.83 18.58
N GLU A 33 -8.46 4.89 18.58
CA GLU A 33 -8.24 5.71 17.40
C GLU A 33 -7.64 4.88 16.25
N ILE A 34 -6.61 4.09 16.54
CA ILE A 34 -5.95 3.25 15.53
C ILE A 34 -6.94 2.21 14.97
N GLU A 35 -7.72 1.58 15.84
CA GLU A 35 -8.71 0.58 15.45
C GLU A 35 -9.83 1.17 14.61
N PHE A 36 -10.34 2.36 14.97
CA PHE A 36 -11.32 3.09 14.17
C PHE A 36 -10.82 3.32 12.74
N TRP A 37 -9.57 3.75 12.57
CA TRP A 37 -9.01 3.97 11.23
C TRP A 37 -8.84 2.67 10.45
N LYS A 38 -8.51 1.56 11.10
CA LYS A 38 -8.38 0.24 10.44
C LYS A 38 -9.73 -0.36 10.05
N GLU A 39 -10.75 -0.21 10.88
CA GLU A 39 -12.04 -0.86 10.64
C GLU A 39 -12.95 0.00 9.78
N GLU A 40 -13.07 1.29 10.09
CA GLU A 40 -14.04 2.18 9.46
C GLU A 40 -13.47 3.01 8.30
N LYS A 41 -12.16 3.24 8.28
CA LYS A 41 -11.52 4.14 7.33
C LYS A 41 -10.52 3.46 6.40
N ASP A 42 -10.36 2.15 6.49
CA ASP A 42 -9.49 1.41 5.58
C ASP A 42 -9.93 1.61 4.12
N PRO A 43 -9.05 2.15 3.24
CA PRO A 43 -9.42 2.45 1.86
C PRO A 43 -9.75 1.21 1.04
N LEU A 44 -9.10 0.07 1.32
CA LEU A 44 -9.37 -1.18 0.61
C LEU A 44 -10.72 -1.76 1.02
N LYS A 45 -11.05 -1.81 2.32
CA LYS A 45 -12.37 -2.27 2.79
C LYS A 45 -13.50 -1.42 2.18
N ARG A 46 -13.34 -0.10 2.20
CA ARG A 46 -14.33 0.83 1.65
C ARG A 46 -14.48 0.68 0.13
N PHE A 47 -13.37 0.48 -0.59
CA PHE A 47 -13.41 0.32 -2.03
C PHE A 47 -14.00 -1.02 -2.44
N ILE A 48 -13.68 -2.11 -1.73
CA ILE A 48 -14.32 -3.42 -1.90
C ILE A 48 -15.84 -3.30 -1.72
N GLY A 49 -16.30 -2.66 -0.64
CA GLY A 49 -17.73 -2.42 -0.41
C GLY A 49 -18.38 -1.71 -1.58
N LYS A 50 -17.79 -0.62 -2.05
CA LYS A 50 -18.27 0.14 -3.20
C LYS A 50 -18.36 -0.70 -4.48
N LEU A 51 -17.32 -1.48 -4.79
CA LEU A 51 -17.31 -2.35 -5.97
C LEU A 51 -18.41 -3.43 -5.89
N THR A 52 -18.63 -3.99 -4.70
CA THR A 52 -19.68 -4.97 -4.47
C THR A 52 -21.08 -4.35 -4.65
N GLU A 53 -21.29 -3.13 -4.17
CA GLU A 53 -22.53 -2.37 -4.40
C GLU A 53 -22.76 -2.07 -5.89
N GLU A 54 -21.69 -1.87 -6.66
CA GLU A 54 -21.72 -1.69 -8.13
C GLU A 54 -21.86 -3.02 -8.90
N GLY A 55 -21.98 -4.16 -8.21
CA GLY A 55 -22.24 -5.47 -8.79
C GLY A 55 -21.02 -6.31 -9.13
N VAL A 56 -19.82 -5.94 -8.62
CA VAL A 56 -18.64 -6.78 -8.77
C VAL A 56 -18.72 -7.97 -7.80
N GLU A 57 -18.56 -9.18 -8.32
CA GLU A 57 -18.59 -10.40 -7.53
C GLU A 57 -17.44 -10.43 -6.54
N ILE A 58 -17.73 -10.80 -5.29
CA ILE A 58 -16.73 -10.85 -4.22
C ILE A 58 -15.62 -11.88 -4.50
N GLU A 59 -15.95 -12.95 -5.21
CA GLU A 59 -15.02 -13.99 -5.63
C GLU A 59 -13.96 -13.42 -6.58
N THR A 60 -14.34 -12.57 -7.53
CA THR A 60 -13.42 -11.86 -8.41
C THR A 60 -12.42 -11.00 -7.62
N LEU A 61 -12.90 -10.32 -6.58
CA LEU A 61 -12.02 -9.49 -5.73
C LEU A 61 -11.04 -10.33 -4.91
N LYS A 62 -11.46 -11.51 -4.44
CA LYS A 62 -10.58 -12.49 -3.76
C LYS A 62 -9.54 -13.09 -4.70
N GLU A 63 -9.91 -13.37 -5.95
CA GLU A 63 -8.97 -13.85 -6.96
C GLU A 63 -7.88 -12.82 -7.22
N ILE A 64 -8.25 -11.55 -7.43
CA ILE A 64 -7.29 -10.45 -7.60
C ILE A 64 -6.37 -10.33 -6.37
N GLU A 65 -6.90 -10.40 -5.16
CA GLU A 65 -6.08 -10.37 -3.94
C GLU A 65 -5.08 -11.53 -3.91
N SER A 66 -5.50 -12.74 -4.27
CA SER A 66 -4.65 -13.93 -4.33
C SER A 66 -3.53 -13.76 -5.35
N GLU A 67 -3.84 -13.31 -6.56
CA GLU A 67 -2.84 -13.03 -7.61
C GLU A 67 -1.81 -12.00 -7.17
N VAL A 68 -2.25 -10.90 -6.57
CA VAL A 68 -1.33 -9.86 -6.06
C VAL A 68 -0.43 -10.41 -4.95
N ARG A 69 -0.96 -11.25 -4.06
CA ARG A 69 -0.16 -11.92 -3.02
C ARG A 69 0.90 -12.85 -3.60
N GLU A 70 0.60 -13.53 -4.70
CA GLU A 70 1.57 -14.38 -5.41
C GLU A 70 2.68 -13.53 -6.05
N VAL A 71 2.32 -12.46 -6.75
CA VAL A 71 3.29 -11.53 -7.34
C VAL A 71 4.26 -10.98 -6.29
N ILE A 72 3.75 -10.60 -5.11
CA ILE A 72 4.61 -10.12 -4.01
C ILE A 72 5.54 -11.22 -3.50
N ARG A 73 5.02 -12.43 -3.27
CA ARG A 73 5.83 -13.58 -2.84
C ARG A 73 6.96 -13.89 -3.84
N ASP A 74 6.64 -13.90 -5.12
CA ASP A 74 7.62 -14.14 -6.18
C ASP A 74 8.66 -13.02 -6.26
N SER A 75 8.25 -11.78 -6.06
CA SER A 75 9.17 -10.63 -6.01
C SER A 75 10.16 -10.76 -4.86
N VAL A 76 9.70 -11.14 -3.67
CA VAL A 76 10.58 -11.41 -2.52
C VAL A 76 11.53 -12.55 -2.80
N LYS A 77 11.04 -13.65 -3.39
CA LYS A 77 11.87 -14.80 -3.77
C LYS A 77 12.95 -14.42 -4.77
N LYS A 78 12.60 -13.64 -5.80
CA LYS A 78 13.55 -13.11 -6.77
C LYS A 78 14.60 -12.21 -6.10
N ALA A 79 14.18 -11.31 -5.23
CA ALA A 79 15.09 -10.44 -4.49
C ALA A 79 16.11 -11.22 -3.65
N LEU A 80 15.66 -12.28 -2.95
CA LEU A 80 16.54 -13.15 -2.17
C LEU A 80 17.53 -13.97 -3.00
N GLN A 81 17.21 -14.21 -4.27
CA GLN A 81 18.07 -14.92 -5.22
C GLN A 81 18.98 -14.00 -6.04
N SER A 82 18.74 -12.69 -5.97
CA SER A 82 19.53 -11.71 -6.70
C SER A 82 20.93 -11.59 -6.09
N PRO A 83 21.97 -11.42 -6.91
CA PRO A 83 23.30 -11.15 -6.40
C PRO A 83 23.35 -9.80 -5.68
N GLU A 84 24.27 -9.66 -4.74
CA GLU A 84 24.53 -8.35 -4.12
C GLU A 84 25.01 -7.34 -5.17
N SER A 85 24.64 -6.08 -4.98
CA SER A 85 25.07 -4.99 -5.86
C SER A 85 26.59 -4.84 -5.78
N PRO A 86 27.31 -4.77 -6.91
CA PRO A 86 28.76 -4.57 -6.90
C PRO A 86 29.11 -3.19 -6.33
N LYS A 87 30.17 -3.12 -5.54
CA LYS A 87 30.60 -1.88 -4.90
C LYS A 87 30.94 -0.74 -5.87
N THR A 88 31.25 -1.08 -7.12
CA THR A 88 31.56 -0.13 -8.21
C THR A 88 30.35 0.73 -8.61
N ASN A 89 29.13 0.33 -8.29
CA ASN A 89 27.91 1.05 -8.67
C ASN A 89 27.50 2.14 -7.67
N LEU A 90 28.23 2.32 -6.58
CA LEU A 90 27.89 3.30 -5.53
C LEU A 90 27.87 4.75 -6.02
N GLU A 91 28.66 5.08 -7.04
CA GLU A 91 28.72 6.42 -7.62
C GLU A 91 27.72 6.58 -8.77
N GLU A 92 27.50 5.54 -9.55
CA GLU A 92 26.58 5.54 -10.70
C GLU A 92 25.11 5.68 -10.28
N ASP A 93 24.73 5.02 -9.19
CA ASP A 93 23.34 5.07 -8.68
C ASP A 93 23.01 6.37 -7.90
N SER A 94 23.98 7.24 -7.68
CA SER A 94 23.79 8.50 -6.94
C SER A 94 23.25 9.64 -7.82
N TYR A 95 23.33 9.50 -9.15
CA TYR A 95 22.94 10.50 -10.12
C TYR A 95 22.23 9.81 -11.29
N ALA A 96 20.90 9.74 -11.21
CA ALA A 96 20.07 9.25 -12.31
C ALA A 96 19.75 10.35 -13.32
#